data_8288ee8768f04c4a46c045a1f603fc7c
#
_entry.id   8288ee8768f04c4a46c045a1f603fc7c
#
_cell.length_a   1.000
_cell.length_b   1.000
_cell.length_c   1.000
_cell.angle_alpha   90.00
_cell.angle_beta   90.00
_cell.angle_gamma   90.00
#
_symmetry.space_group_name_H-M   'P 1'
#
loop_
_entity.id
_entity.type
_entity.pdbx_description
1 polymer ?
#
loop_
_entity_poly.entity_id
_entity_poly.type
_entity_poly.pdbx_seq_one_letter_code
_entity_poly.pdbx_strand_id
1 'polypeptide(L)'
;LISSAYKFFGTHSGILYGKHDLLEKLFAYKVRPATNKLPGKFETGTQNHEGIAGVLGAIEYFEWVGKEFGGEFTSGLAEEKYQGRRLELKKA
;
A
#
# COMPACT_ATOMS: atom_id res chain seq x y z
N LEU A 1 5.95 3.98 -8.44
CA LEU A 1 5.64 2.56 -8.33
C LEU A 1 4.15 2.33 -8.52
N ILE A 2 3.79 1.36 -9.35
CA ILE A 2 2.39 0.96 -9.56
C ILE A 2 2.27 -0.51 -9.17
N SER A 3 1.21 -0.87 -8.47
CA SER A 3 0.91 -2.23 -8.04
C SER A 3 -0.58 -2.52 -8.14
N SER A 4 -0.92 -3.79 -8.12
CA SER A 4 -2.30 -4.28 -8.07
C SER A 4 -2.50 -5.11 -6.81
N ALA A 5 -3.44 -4.72 -5.97
CA ALA A 5 -3.65 -5.34 -4.67
C ALA A 5 -4.04 -6.83 -4.75
N TYR A 6 -4.75 -7.26 -5.79
CA TYR A 6 -5.13 -8.66 -5.98
C TYR A 6 -3.92 -9.61 -6.15
N LYS A 7 -2.73 -9.09 -6.48
CA LYS A 7 -1.49 -9.88 -6.58
C LYS A 7 -0.90 -10.26 -5.22
N PHE A 8 -1.42 -9.68 -4.15
CA PHE A 8 -1.08 -10.02 -2.76
C PHE A 8 -2.34 -10.19 -1.89
N PHE A 9 -3.30 -10.96 -2.38
CA PHE A 9 -4.55 -11.31 -1.71
C PHE A 9 -5.51 -10.15 -1.41
N GLY A 10 -5.25 -8.97 -1.93
CA GLY A 10 -6.15 -7.83 -1.82
C GLY A 10 -7.26 -7.86 -2.87
N THR A 11 -8.06 -6.81 -2.87
CA THR A 11 -9.14 -6.57 -3.82
C THR A 11 -8.62 -6.12 -5.20
N HIS A 12 -9.50 -6.01 -6.20
CA HIS A 12 -9.18 -5.44 -7.52
C HIS A 12 -9.01 -3.91 -7.42
N SER A 13 -7.94 -3.50 -6.76
CA SER A 13 -7.57 -2.10 -6.57
C SER A 13 -6.18 -1.82 -7.08
N GLY A 14 -6.01 -0.73 -7.82
CA GLY A 14 -4.71 -0.22 -8.24
C GLY A 14 -4.11 0.67 -7.15
N ILE A 15 -2.81 0.53 -6.94
CA ILE A 15 -2.06 1.34 -5.98
C ILE A 15 -0.99 2.12 -6.73
N LEU A 16 -0.99 3.43 -6.59
CA LEU A 16 0.05 4.32 -7.09
C LEU A 16 0.84 4.90 -5.91
N TYR A 17 2.12 4.56 -5.83
CA TYR A 17 3.05 5.22 -4.93
C TYR A 17 3.94 6.20 -5.70
N GLY A 18 4.07 7.40 -5.20
CA GLY A 18 5.00 8.41 -5.67
C GLY A 18 5.52 9.27 -4.53
N LYS A 19 6.71 9.84 -4.69
CA LYS A 19 7.21 10.86 -3.75
C LYS A 19 6.29 12.07 -3.81
N HIS A 20 5.92 12.62 -2.65
CA HIS A 20 5.00 13.74 -2.53
C HIS A 20 5.38 14.91 -3.44
N ASP A 21 6.61 15.38 -3.36
CA ASP A 21 7.11 16.52 -4.15
C ASP A 21 7.06 16.29 -5.66
N LEU A 22 7.24 15.03 -6.09
CA LEU A 22 7.11 14.66 -7.49
C LEU A 22 5.66 14.70 -7.93
N LEU A 23 4.76 14.07 -7.17
CA LEU A 23 3.33 14.04 -7.49
C LEU A 23 2.72 15.45 -7.46
N GLU A 24 3.17 16.30 -6.56
CA GLU A 24 2.70 17.68 -6.48
C GLU A 24 3.03 18.49 -7.75
N LYS A 25 4.21 18.28 -8.34
CA LYS A 25 4.66 18.95 -9.56
C LYS A 25 4.06 18.38 -10.85
N LEU A 26 3.66 17.12 -10.85
CA LEU A 26 3.11 16.48 -12.05
C LEU A 26 1.75 17.06 -12.42
N PHE A 27 1.53 17.22 -13.71
CA PHE A 27 0.21 17.57 -14.24
C PHE A 27 -0.72 16.35 -14.16
N ALA A 28 -1.96 16.57 -13.72
CA ALA A 28 -3.00 15.53 -13.67
C ALA A 28 -4.14 15.87 -14.64
N TYR A 29 -4.46 14.95 -15.53
CA TYR A 29 -5.69 15.02 -16.33
C TYR A 29 -6.86 14.67 -15.44
N LYS A 30 -7.72 15.63 -15.16
CA LYS A 30 -8.84 15.48 -14.24
C LYS A 30 -10.01 16.39 -14.62
N VAL A 31 -11.18 16.05 -14.12
CA VAL A 31 -12.38 16.90 -14.29
C VAL A 31 -12.27 18.17 -13.43
N ARG A 32 -12.95 19.23 -13.85
CA ARG A 32 -12.88 20.55 -13.21
C ARG A 32 -13.12 20.54 -11.68
N PRO A 33 -14.11 19.80 -11.13
CA PRO A 33 -14.37 19.80 -9.69
C PRO A 33 -13.37 18.98 -8.87
N ALA A 34 -12.49 18.21 -9.50
CA ALA A 34 -11.49 17.40 -8.77
C ALA A 34 -10.45 18.29 -8.08
N THR A 35 -10.07 17.90 -6.87
CA THR A 35 -9.08 18.64 -6.05
C THR A 35 -7.70 18.67 -6.70
N ASN A 36 -6.92 19.70 -6.40
CA ASN A 36 -5.49 19.76 -6.71
C ASN A 36 -4.60 19.18 -5.59
N LYS A 37 -5.20 18.87 -4.43
CA LYS A 37 -4.47 18.32 -3.28
C LYS A 37 -4.25 16.82 -3.43
N LEU A 38 -3.07 16.36 -3.05
CA LEU A 38 -2.76 14.93 -2.95
C LEU A 38 -3.47 14.29 -1.74
N PRO A 39 -3.89 13.04 -1.83
CA PRO A 39 -3.81 12.13 -2.98
C PRO A 39 -4.90 12.36 -4.03
N GLY A 40 -5.97 13.08 -3.73
CA GLY A 40 -7.16 13.27 -4.56
C GLY A 40 -6.88 13.84 -5.96
N LYS A 41 -5.75 14.51 -6.16
CA LYS A 41 -5.30 15.02 -7.47
C LYS A 41 -5.22 13.92 -8.54
N PHE A 42 -4.87 12.69 -8.17
CA PHE A 42 -4.73 11.54 -9.06
C PHE A 42 -5.81 10.48 -8.85
N GLU A 43 -6.81 10.77 -8.06
CA GLU A 43 -7.95 9.90 -7.78
C GLU A 43 -9.21 10.48 -8.42
N THR A 44 -9.99 9.65 -9.08
CA THR A 44 -11.21 10.07 -9.77
C THR A 44 -12.45 9.57 -9.04
N GLY A 45 -13.37 10.50 -8.75
CA GLY A 45 -14.65 10.19 -8.14
C GLY A 45 -14.57 9.68 -6.70
N THR A 46 -15.65 9.08 -6.24
CA THR A 46 -15.75 8.47 -4.91
C THR A 46 -14.87 7.23 -4.83
N GLN A 47 -14.10 7.12 -3.76
CA GLN A 47 -13.22 5.99 -3.55
C GLN A 47 -14.00 4.70 -3.28
N ASN A 48 -13.43 3.58 -3.71
CA ASN A 48 -13.91 2.25 -3.35
C ASN A 48 -13.49 1.92 -1.90
N HIS A 49 -14.27 2.38 -0.93
CA HIS A 49 -13.94 2.23 0.49
C HIS A 49 -13.88 0.77 0.91
N GLU A 50 -14.77 -0.08 0.40
CA GLU A 50 -14.75 -1.53 0.65
C GLU A 50 -13.47 -2.18 0.11
N GLY A 51 -13.07 -1.79 -1.09
CA GLY A 51 -11.83 -2.26 -1.71
C GLY A 51 -10.59 -1.85 -0.92
N ILE A 52 -10.54 -0.61 -0.44
CA ILE A 52 -9.44 -0.10 0.40
C ILE A 52 -9.39 -0.85 1.74
N ALA A 53 -10.54 -1.09 2.38
CA ALA A 53 -10.63 -1.88 3.59
C ALA A 53 -10.16 -3.33 3.37
N GLY A 54 -10.50 -3.92 2.22
CA GLY A 54 -10.02 -5.25 1.82
C GLY A 54 -8.51 -5.32 1.61
N VAL A 55 -7.88 -4.26 1.07
CA VAL A 55 -6.41 -4.15 0.97
C VAL A 55 -5.78 -4.09 2.36
N LEU A 56 -6.37 -3.32 3.29
CA LEU A 56 -5.90 -3.28 4.67
C LEU A 56 -5.96 -4.67 5.32
N GLY A 57 -7.08 -5.38 5.16
CA GLY A 57 -7.23 -6.75 5.67
C GLY A 57 -6.18 -7.72 5.13
N ALA A 58 -5.82 -7.62 3.83
CA ALA A 58 -4.75 -8.42 3.24
C ALA A 58 -3.39 -8.11 3.88
N ILE A 59 -3.09 -6.84 4.15
CA ILE A 59 -1.85 -6.43 4.82
C ILE A 59 -1.81 -6.95 6.27
N GLU A 60 -2.91 -6.86 7.00
CA GLU A 60 -3.04 -7.37 8.36
C GLU A 60 -2.91 -8.89 8.42
N TYR A 61 -3.44 -9.60 7.43
CA TYR A 61 -3.25 -11.04 7.29
C TYR A 61 -1.77 -11.41 7.14
N PHE A 62 -1.02 -10.74 6.25
CA PHE A 62 0.41 -10.97 6.13
C PHE A 62 1.19 -10.61 7.38
N GLU A 63 0.83 -9.53 8.05
CA GLU A 63 1.43 -9.16 9.34
C GLU A 63 1.24 -10.28 10.36
N TRP A 64 0.02 -10.82 10.45
CA TRP A 64 -0.28 -11.95 11.32
C TRP A 64 0.52 -13.21 10.95
N VAL A 65 0.56 -13.58 9.66
CA VAL A 65 1.36 -14.72 9.18
C VAL A 65 2.83 -14.56 9.57
N GLY A 66 3.42 -13.40 9.34
CA GLY A 66 4.80 -13.13 9.68
C GLY A 66 5.08 -13.22 11.17
N LYS A 67 4.13 -12.77 11.98
CA LYS A 67 4.23 -12.81 13.45
C LYS A 67 4.13 -14.24 13.98
N GLU A 68 3.15 -15.02 13.51
CA GLU A 68 2.87 -16.37 14.02
C GLU A 68 3.83 -17.43 13.48
N PHE A 69 4.21 -17.32 12.20
CA PHE A 69 4.94 -18.38 11.50
C PHE A 69 6.34 -17.96 11.04
N GLY A 70 6.69 -16.68 11.09
CA GLY A 70 7.94 -16.15 10.56
C GLY A 70 9.15 -16.25 11.49
N GLY A 71 9.02 -16.78 12.69
CA GLY A 71 10.07 -16.78 13.73
C GLY A 71 11.39 -17.46 13.33
N GLU A 72 11.33 -18.49 12.49
CA GLU A 72 12.51 -19.25 12.05
C GLU A 72 13.19 -18.65 10.79
N PHE A 73 12.53 -17.73 10.10
CA PHE A 73 12.99 -17.15 8.82
C PHE A 73 13.68 -15.80 8.97
N THR A 74 14.13 -15.45 10.16
CA THR A 74 14.79 -14.15 10.43
C THR A 74 16.25 -14.11 10.05
N SER A 75 16.90 -15.24 9.80
CA SER A 75 18.31 -15.29 9.41
C SER A 75 18.48 -14.65 8.02
N GLY A 76 19.16 -13.49 7.99
CA GLY A 76 19.42 -12.74 6.76
C GLY A 76 18.54 -11.49 6.56
N LEU A 77 17.53 -11.27 7.39
CA LEU A 77 16.84 -9.99 7.46
C LEU A 77 17.69 -9.04 8.33
N ALA A 78 18.11 -7.92 7.76
CA ALA A 78 18.78 -6.87 8.53
C ALA A 78 17.74 -6.25 9.48
N GLU A 79 17.67 -6.75 10.71
CA GLU A 79 16.71 -6.30 11.74
C GLU A 79 16.75 -4.79 11.98
N GLU A 80 17.94 -4.19 11.81
CA GLU A 80 18.12 -2.74 11.90
C GLU A 80 17.32 -1.95 10.86
N LYS A 81 17.02 -2.56 9.71
CA LYS A 81 16.31 -1.92 8.59
C LYS A 81 14.80 -2.10 8.67
N TYR A 82 14.33 -3.16 9.30
CA TYR A 82 12.92 -3.51 9.36
C TYR A 82 12.49 -3.67 10.82
N GLN A 83 11.56 -2.84 11.28
CA GLN A 83 11.05 -2.88 12.64
C GLN A 83 9.51 -2.90 12.64
N GLY A 84 8.92 -3.46 13.69
CA GLY A 84 7.49 -3.53 13.88
C GLY A 84 6.77 -4.20 12.70
N ARG A 85 5.66 -3.63 12.26
CA ARG A 85 4.83 -4.15 11.15
C ARG A 85 5.63 -4.48 9.89
N ARG A 86 6.66 -3.69 9.54
CA ARG A 86 7.49 -3.95 8.37
C ARG A 86 8.31 -5.23 8.48
N LEU A 87 8.76 -5.56 9.69
CA LEU A 87 9.48 -6.79 9.95
C LEU A 87 8.54 -7.99 9.78
N GLU A 88 7.35 -7.95 10.36
CA GLU A 88 6.36 -9.02 10.25
C GLU A 88 5.92 -9.27 8.81
N LEU A 89 5.65 -8.23 8.05
CA LEU A 89 5.34 -8.33 6.61
C LEU A 89 6.48 -8.92 5.79
N LYS A 90 7.72 -8.71 6.22
CA LYS A 90 8.89 -9.26 5.52
C LYS A 90 9.14 -10.73 5.84
N LYS A 91 8.74 -11.17 7.03
CA LYS A 91 8.80 -12.57 7.45
C LYS A 91 7.73 -13.43 6.75
N ALA A 92 6.55 -12.85 6.49
CA ALA A 92 5.49 -13.52 5.73
C ALA A 92 5.89 -13.80 4.28
#